data_f65d3a08b0af70909bd41e74ee1ac267
#
_entry.id   f65d3a08b0af70909bd41e74ee1ac267
#
_cell.length_a   1.000
_cell.length_b   1.000
_cell.length_c   1.000
_cell.angle_alpha   90.00
_cell.angle_beta   90.00
_cell.angle_gamma   90.00
#
_symmetry.space_group_name_H-M   'P 1'
#
loop_
_entity.id
_entity.type
_entity.pdbx_description
1 polymer ?
#
loop_
_entity_poly.entity_id
_entity_poly.type
_entity_poly.pdbx_seq_one_letter_code
_entity_poly.pdbx_strand_id
1 'polypeptide(L)'
;MNKPTSMVVKAPPQLKIILVSAGATELDAQGRITGALDVPMCVEAEEHIRQTAAQLSFFSIDMVYAAACDSARQTAKILSNKRKLKIKVSPALSNLDCGLWHGKRIDEIKQTQPRLFRKWAEMSEGVCPPDGETLVDARDRVDQLLTRIRKKHPSGSIVVVAPQPLLSVIRSCLDPDAEPQAWTTVPESGKWETFTVSNFELESSAQST
;
A
#
# COMPACT_ATOMS: atom_id res chain seq x y z
N MET A 1 20.95 9.45 -52.45
CA MET A 1 21.45 9.12 -51.12
C MET A 1 20.28 9.31 -50.12
N ASN A 2 19.56 8.22 -49.84
CA ASN A 2 18.45 8.25 -48.87
C ASN A 2 19.00 8.16 -47.44
N LYS A 3 18.73 9.19 -46.59
CA LYS A 3 19.00 9.12 -45.15
C LYS A 3 18.01 8.16 -44.52
N PRO A 4 18.43 7.20 -43.68
CA PRO A 4 17.53 6.38 -42.94
C PRO A 4 16.84 7.25 -41.89
N THR A 5 15.51 7.39 -41.98
CA THR A 5 14.67 7.98 -40.91
C THR A 5 14.67 6.99 -39.74
N SER A 6 15.43 7.29 -38.69
CA SER A 6 15.38 6.50 -37.47
C SER A 6 13.99 6.68 -36.84
N MET A 7 13.16 5.67 -36.91
CA MET A 7 11.93 5.61 -36.10
C MET A 7 12.34 5.56 -34.65
N VAL A 8 12.19 6.66 -33.93
CA VAL A 8 12.24 6.69 -32.46
C VAL A 8 11.01 5.95 -31.98
N VAL A 9 11.17 4.69 -31.66
CA VAL A 9 10.12 3.91 -30.99
C VAL A 9 9.94 4.53 -29.60
N LYS A 10 8.87 5.30 -29.43
CA LYS A 10 8.52 5.90 -28.15
C LYS A 10 8.11 4.75 -27.22
N ALA A 11 8.83 4.59 -26.10
CA ALA A 11 8.48 3.58 -25.11
C ALA A 11 6.99 3.72 -24.73
N PRO A 12 6.28 2.61 -24.52
CA PRO A 12 4.86 2.67 -24.16
C PRO A 12 4.67 3.47 -22.87
N PRO A 13 3.54 4.16 -22.74
CA PRO A 13 3.26 4.94 -21.54
C PRO A 13 3.22 4.00 -20.32
N GLN A 14 3.98 4.35 -19.29
CA GLN A 14 4.11 3.55 -18.06
C GLN A 14 3.58 4.33 -16.88
N LEU A 15 2.80 3.66 -16.03
CA LEU A 15 2.37 4.18 -14.75
C LEU A 15 3.39 3.77 -13.68
N LYS A 16 3.91 4.75 -12.94
CA LYS A 16 4.72 4.51 -11.75
C LYS A 16 3.85 4.62 -10.50
N ILE A 17 3.83 3.59 -9.69
CA ILE A 17 3.17 3.57 -8.38
C ILE A 17 4.26 3.68 -7.31
N ILE A 18 4.18 4.72 -6.48
CA ILE A 18 5.04 4.92 -5.32
C ILE A 18 4.22 4.47 -4.10
N LEU A 19 4.55 3.31 -3.56
CA LEU A 19 3.89 2.74 -2.39
C LEU A 19 4.58 3.27 -1.13
N VAL A 20 3.82 3.88 -0.22
CA VAL A 20 4.33 4.54 0.99
C VAL A 20 3.63 3.97 2.22
N SER A 21 4.43 3.55 3.20
CA SER A 21 3.93 3.15 4.52
C SER A 21 3.36 4.36 5.26
N ALA A 22 2.12 4.25 5.74
CA ALA A 22 1.52 5.25 6.62
C ALA A 22 2.34 5.41 7.91
N GLY A 23 2.26 6.57 8.53
CA GLY A 23 2.88 6.80 9.83
C GLY A 23 2.35 5.85 10.89
N ALA A 24 3.24 5.30 11.72
CA ALA A 24 2.89 4.43 12.84
C ALA A 24 1.94 5.13 13.81
N THR A 25 1.07 4.36 14.42
CA THR A 25 0.14 4.83 15.47
C THR A 25 0.68 4.53 16.86
N GLU A 26 0.05 5.08 17.89
CA GLU A 26 0.35 4.73 19.28
C GLU A 26 0.15 3.23 19.56
N LEU A 27 -0.81 2.58 18.91
CA LEU A 27 -1.01 1.15 19.05
C LEU A 27 0.17 0.36 18.49
N ASP A 28 0.69 0.78 17.34
CA ASP A 28 1.88 0.17 16.73
C ASP A 28 3.10 0.33 17.66
N ALA A 29 3.32 1.53 18.22
CA ALA A 29 4.39 1.80 19.17
C ALA A 29 4.29 0.96 20.46
N GLN A 30 3.06 0.63 20.88
CA GLN A 30 2.81 -0.25 22.04
C GLN A 30 2.87 -1.75 21.70
N GLY A 31 3.17 -2.13 20.46
CA GLY A 31 3.16 -3.52 20.02
C GLY A 31 1.77 -4.15 20.02
N ARG A 32 0.75 -3.36 19.65
CA ARG A 32 -0.66 -3.79 19.52
C ARG A 32 -1.08 -3.88 18.07
N ILE A 33 -2.06 -4.71 17.78
CA ILE A 33 -2.69 -4.80 16.47
C ILE A 33 -3.58 -3.57 16.24
N THR A 34 -3.19 -2.71 15.32
CA THR A 34 -4.04 -1.58 14.90
C THR A 34 -5.17 -2.06 13.98
N GLY A 35 -4.87 -2.90 12.99
CA GLY A 35 -5.87 -3.38 12.03
C GLY A 35 -6.70 -2.24 11.43
N ALA A 36 -8.01 -2.43 11.33
CA ALA A 36 -8.95 -1.46 10.76
C ALA A 36 -9.36 -0.32 11.73
N LEU A 37 -8.76 -0.22 12.93
CA LEU A 37 -9.04 0.87 13.86
C LEU A 37 -8.60 2.22 13.27
N ASP A 38 -9.44 3.25 13.44
CA ASP A 38 -9.15 4.61 12.98
C ASP A 38 -8.37 5.38 14.06
N VAL A 39 -7.04 5.24 14.02
CA VAL A 39 -6.12 5.82 15.01
C VAL A 39 -5.18 6.81 14.30
N PRO A 40 -4.93 8.00 14.89
CA PRO A 40 -4.00 8.96 14.32
C PRO A 40 -2.56 8.46 14.38
N MET A 41 -1.73 9.05 13.54
CA MET A 41 -0.28 8.86 13.55
C MET A 41 0.31 9.39 14.85
N CYS A 42 1.28 8.68 15.44
CA CYS A 42 2.04 9.18 16.60
C CYS A 42 2.99 10.31 16.19
N VAL A 43 3.39 11.12 17.18
CA VAL A 43 4.22 12.33 16.95
C VAL A 43 5.57 11.97 16.34
N GLU A 44 6.18 10.89 16.79
CA GLU A 44 7.50 10.42 16.32
C GLU A 44 7.48 10.02 14.85
N ALA A 45 6.36 9.47 14.37
CA ALA A 45 6.21 9.10 12.98
C ALA A 45 6.14 10.31 12.04
N GLU A 46 5.66 11.46 12.52
CA GLU A 46 5.48 12.66 11.69
C GLU A 46 6.80 13.13 11.06
N GLU A 47 7.90 13.11 11.83
CA GLU A 47 9.21 13.51 11.30
C GLU A 47 9.71 12.58 10.20
N HIS A 48 9.53 11.28 10.34
CA HIS A 48 9.85 10.31 9.28
C HIS A 48 9.05 10.58 8.00
N ILE A 49 7.77 10.91 8.13
CA ILE A 49 6.93 11.26 6.97
C ILE A 49 7.39 12.57 6.31
N ARG A 50 7.84 13.57 7.09
CA ARG A 50 8.42 14.80 6.55
C ARG A 50 9.71 14.55 5.76
N GLN A 51 10.56 13.64 6.23
CA GLN A 51 11.76 13.21 5.50
C GLN A 51 11.39 12.50 4.20
N THR A 52 10.41 11.61 4.23
CA THR A 52 9.86 10.97 3.03
C THR A 52 9.31 12.01 2.04
N ALA A 53 8.58 13.02 2.52
CA ALA A 53 8.08 14.10 1.68
C ALA A 53 9.21 14.88 0.98
N ALA A 54 10.34 15.09 1.68
CA ALA A 54 11.52 15.71 1.10
C ALA A 54 12.17 14.82 0.02
N GLN A 55 12.32 13.52 0.27
CA GLN A 55 12.85 12.55 -0.72
C GLN A 55 11.95 12.49 -1.96
N LEU A 56 10.65 12.38 -1.77
CA LEU A 56 9.69 12.32 -2.86
C LEU A 56 9.55 13.65 -3.61
N SER A 57 10.17 14.76 -3.12
CA SER A 57 10.14 16.05 -3.80
C SER A 57 10.77 16.03 -5.17
N PHE A 58 11.66 15.11 -5.47
CA PHE A 58 12.32 14.95 -6.76
C PHE A 58 11.47 14.18 -7.80
N PHE A 59 10.36 13.57 -7.39
CA PHE A 59 9.47 12.85 -8.29
C PHE A 59 8.35 13.77 -8.80
N SER A 60 7.99 13.65 -10.07
CA SER A 60 6.78 14.26 -10.59
C SER A 60 5.59 13.38 -10.18
N ILE A 61 4.77 13.84 -9.24
CA ILE A 61 3.64 13.10 -8.70
C ILE A 61 2.34 13.79 -9.12
N ASP A 62 1.40 13.03 -9.69
CA ASP A 62 0.14 13.56 -10.22
C ASP A 62 -0.98 13.51 -9.18
N MET A 63 -0.99 12.49 -8.32
CA MET A 63 -2.06 12.25 -7.35
C MET A 63 -1.59 11.38 -6.18
N VAL A 64 -2.27 11.51 -5.04
CA VAL A 64 -2.09 10.64 -3.87
C VAL A 64 -3.40 9.88 -3.61
N TYR A 65 -3.32 8.55 -3.51
CA TYR A 65 -4.37 7.70 -2.98
C TYR A 65 -4.00 7.33 -1.54
N ALA A 66 -4.95 7.39 -0.62
CA ALA A 66 -4.71 7.10 0.78
C ALA A 66 -5.79 6.17 1.34
N ALA A 67 -5.40 5.36 2.30
CA ALA A 67 -6.33 4.59 3.12
C ALA A 67 -7.29 5.51 3.90
N ALA A 68 -8.42 4.97 4.31
CA ALA A 68 -9.45 5.74 5.00
C ALA A 68 -9.12 6.03 6.48
N CYS A 69 -8.07 5.44 7.07
CA CYS A 69 -7.66 5.68 8.44
C CYS A 69 -6.94 7.02 8.62
N ASP A 70 -6.98 7.56 9.83
CA ASP A 70 -6.38 8.87 10.17
C ASP A 70 -4.88 8.92 9.92
N SER A 71 -4.11 7.90 10.31
CA SER A 71 -2.66 7.87 10.09
C SER A 71 -2.30 8.00 8.61
N ALA A 72 -3.01 7.30 7.71
CA ALA A 72 -2.78 7.40 6.27
C ALA A 72 -3.23 8.75 5.70
N ARG A 73 -4.35 9.31 6.18
CA ARG A 73 -4.81 10.64 5.80
C ARG A 73 -3.82 11.74 6.21
N GLN A 74 -3.28 11.65 7.43
CA GLN A 74 -2.25 12.58 7.93
C GLN A 74 -0.95 12.46 7.11
N THR A 75 -0.51 11.24 6.85
CA THR A 75 0.64 10.95 5.96
C THR A 75 0.44 11.58 4.58
N ALA A 76 -0.69 11.33 3.93
CA ALA A 76 -1.00 11.89 2.62
C ALA A 76 -1.03 13.42 2.62
N LYS A 77 -1.55 14.05 3.67
CA LYS A 77 -1.54 15.52 3.82
C LYS A 77 -0.11 16.06 3.87
N ILE A 78 0.79 15.45 4.65
CA ILE A 78 2.18 15.88 4.73
C ILE A 78 2.88 15.74 3.37
N LEU A 79 2.73 14.59 2.69
CA LEU A 79 3.30 14.35 1.36
C LEU A 79 2.80 15.34 0.31
N SER A 80 1.56 15.81 0.44
CA SER A 80 0.90 16.68 -0.55
C SER A 80 1.09 18.17 -0.29
N ASN A 81 1.47 18.56 0.93
CA ASN A 81 1.37 19.95 1.42
C ASN A 81 2.09 20.96 0.52
N LYS A 82 3.37 20.72 0.21
CA LYS A 82 4.19 21.65 -0.60
C LYS A 82 3.74 21.75 -2.07
N ARG A 83 3.06 20.74 -2.59
CA ARG A 83 2.71 20.62 -4.03
C ARG A 83 1.24 20.75 -4.32
N LYS A 84 0.39 20.87 -3.29
CA LYS A 84 -1.08 20.91 -3.40
C LYS A 84 -1.64 19.73 -4.23
N LEU A 85 -1.06 18.53 -4.08
CA LEU A 85 -1.51 17.34 -4.78
C LEU A 85 -2.94 16.98 -4.35
N LYS A 86 -3.73 16.48 -5.30
CA LYS A 86 -5.05 15.94 -4.98
C LYS A 86 -4.91 14.64 -4.20
N ILE A 87 -5.60 14.53 -3.08
CA ILE A 87 -5.68 13.31 -2.26
C ILE A 87 -7.02 12.66 -2.53
N LYS A 88 -7.01 11.37 -2.86
CA LYS A 88 -8.20 10.54 -2.98
C LYS A 88 -8.18 9.46 -1.91
N VAL A 89 -9.06 9.57 -0.94
CA VAL A 89 -9.26 8.53 0.08
C VAL A 89 -10.05 7.37 -0.52
N SER A 90 -9.61 6.14 -0.26
CA SER A 90 -10.26 4.92 -0.75
C SER A 90 -10.45 3.90 0.37
N PRO A 91 -11.67 3.45 0.64
CA PRO A 91 -11.93 2.36 1.57
C PRO A 91 -11.24 1.05 1.18
N ALA A 92 -11.01 0.82 -0.12
CA ALA A 92 -10.27 -0.36 -0.59
C ALA A 92 -8.79 -0.39 -0.16
N LEU A 93 -8.27 0.71 0.39
CA LEU A 93 -6.95 0.79 1.02
C LEU A 93 -7.02 0.75 2.55
N SER A 94 -8.20 0.55 3.16
CA SER A 94 -8.30 0.35 4.61
C SER A 94 -7.48 -0.87 5.03
N ASN A 95 -6.87 -0.80 6.20
CA ASN A 95 -6.08 -1.91 6.72
C ASN A 95 -6.89 -3.20 6.83
N LEU A 96 -6.22 -4.32 7.07
CA LEU A 96 -6.90 -5.60 7.30
C LEU A 96 -7.80 -5.50 8.52
N ASP A 97 -9.02 -6.03 8.39
CA ASP A 97 -9.87 -6.27 9.54
C ASP A 97 -9.31 -7.42 10.35
N CYS A 98 -8.78 -7.11 11.52
CA CYS A 98 -8.19 -8.08 12.42
C CYS A 98 -9.19 -8.63 13.46
N GLY A 99 -10.47 -8.35 13.32
CA GLY A 99 -11.54 -8.89 14.15
C GLY A 99 -11.24 -8.80 15.65
N LEU A 100 -11.29 -9.93 16.35
CA LEU A 100 -11.03 -10.00 17.80
C LEU A 100 -9.57 -9.70 18.21
N TRP A 101 -8.67 -9.49 17.27
CA TRP A 101 -7.30 -9.09 17.58
C TRP A 101 -7.10 -7.58 17.65
N HIS A 102 -8.05 -6.76 17.23
CA HIS A 102 -7.94 -5.31 17.33
C HIS A 102 -7.60 -4.85 18.75
N GLY A 103 -6.57 -4.01 18.86
CA GLY A 103 -6.07 -3.44 20.12
C GLY A 103 -5.35 -4.42 21.06
N LYS A 104 -5.34 -5.73 20.75
CA LYS A 104 -4.60 -6.70 21.57
C LYS A 104 -3.11 -6.58 21.37
N ARG A 105 -2.35 -6.92 22.40
CA ARG A 105 -0.90 -7.02 22.31
C ARG A 105 -0.49 -8.21 21.45
N ILE A 106 0.47 -7.99 20.58
CA ILE A 106 1.00 -9.03 19.68
C ILE A 106 1.58 -10.20 20.50
N ASP A 107 2.25 -9.90 21.61
CA ASP A 107 2.83 -10.94 22.46
C ASP A 107 1.77 -11.83 23.13
N GLU A 108 0.62 -11.24 23.52
CA GLU A 108 -0.52 -11.98 24.03
C GLU A 108 -1.10 -12.93 22.98
N ILE A 109 -1.24 -12.47 21.73
CA ILE A 109 -1.74 -13.29 20.62
C ILE A 109 -0.75 -14.41 20.31
N LYS A 110 0.56 -14.13 20.30
CA LYS A 110 1.61 -15.14 20.12
C LYS A 110 1.59 -16.22 21.18
N GLN A 111 1.26 -15.88 22.42
CA GLN A 111 1.16 -16.84 23.52
C GLN A 111 -0.11 -17.67 23.46
N THR A 112 -1.25 -17.03 23.16
CA THR A 112 -2.58 -17.69 23.21
C THR A 112 -2.94 -18.43 21.93
N GLN A 113 -2.48 -17.91 20.76
CA GLN A 113 -2.79 -18.44 19.44
C GLN A 113 -1.55 -18.54 18.51
N PRO A 114 -0.47 -19.20 18.94
CA PRO A 114 0.84 -19.13 18.25
C PRO A 114 0.80 -19.65 16.81
N ARG A 115 0.05 -20.72 16.56
CA ARG A 115 -0.04 -21.31 15.21
C ARG A 115 -0.81 -20.40 14.24
N LEU A 116 -1.92 -19.82 14.70
CA LEU A 116 -2.74 -18.94 13.90
C LEU A 116 -1.98 -17.64 13.59
N PHE A 117 -1.37 -17.03 14.62
CA PHE A 117 -0.58 -15.80 14.46
C PHE A 117 0.59 -16.00 13.49
N ARG A 118 1.35 -17.11 13.60
CA ARG A 118 2.46 -17.39 12.69
C ARG A 118 2.00 -17.44 11.24
N LYS A 119 0.98 -18.25 10.93
CA LYS A 119 0.45 -18.37 9.56
C LYS A 119 -0.07 -17.05 9.02
N TRP A 120 -0.76 -16.27 9.86
CA TRP A 120 -1.25 -14.95 9.47
C TRP A 120 -0.10 -13.96 9.20
N ALA A 121 0.93 -13.94 10.08
CA ALA A 121 2.11 -13.09 9.89
C ALA A 121 2.94 -13.47 8.65
N GLU A 122 2.92 -14.74 8.26
CA GLU A 122 3.52 -15.26 7.02
C GLU A 122 2.65 -15.00 5.78
N MET A 123 1.54 -14.25 5.93
CA MET A 123 0.59 -13.96 4.85
C MET A 123 0.04 -15.22 4.16
N SER A 124 -0.16 -16.32 4.92
CA SER A 124 -0.68 -17.58 4.41
C SER A 124 -2.13 -17.44 3.96
N GLU A 125 -2.46 -17.90 2.77
CA GLU A 125 -3.83 -17.90 2.24
C GLU A 125 -4.79 -18.73 3.10
N GLY A 126 -6.05 -18.30 3.17
CA GLY A 126 -7.09 -18.97 3.93
C GLY A 126 -6.99 -18.82 5.46
N VAL A 127 -6.08 -17.99 5.95
CA VAL A 127 -5.93 -17.70 7.37
C VAL A 127 -6.37 -16.27 7.66
N CYS A 128 -7.24 -16.10 8.65
CA CYS A 128 -7.65 -14.79 9.16
C CYS A 128 -7.72 -14.80 10.69
N PRO A 129 -7.61 -13.64 11.33
CA PRO A 129 -7.98 -13.49 12.73
C PRO A 129 -9.45 -13.88 12.96
N PRO A 130 -9.82 -14.34 14.17
CA PRO A 130 -11.23 -14.62 14.48
C PRO A 130 -12.11 -13.38 14.22
N ASP A 131 -13.20 -13.56 13.48
CA ASP A 131 -14.12 -12.50 13.02
C ASP A 131 -13.44 -11.40 12.15
N GLY A 132 -12.29 -11.71 11.56
CA GLY A 132 -11.54 -10.79 10.72
C GLY A 132 -11.66 -11.07 9.22
N GLU A 133 -11.03 -10.22 8.40
CA GLU A 133 -10.94 -10.32 6.95
C GLU A 133 -9.91 -11.38 6.53
N THR A 134 -10.20 -12.12 5.46
CA THR A 134 -9.22 -13.02 4.84
C THR A 134 -8.25 -12.24 3.95
N LEU A 135 -7.06 -12.79 3.72
CA LEU A 135 -6.11 -12.19 2.77
C LEU A 135 -6.62 -12.20 1.34
N VAL A 136 -7.47 -13.18 0.99
CA VAL A 136 -8.10 -13.24 -0.34
C VAL A 136 -9.04 -12.06 -0.54
N ASP A 137 -9.94 -11.80 0.42
CA ASP A 137 -10.86 -10.66 0.36
C ASP A 137 -10.11 -9.32 0.29
N ALA A 138 -9.04 -9.19 1.09
CA ALA A 138 -8.19 -8.01 1.06
C ALA A 138 -7.49 -7.82 -0.30
N ARG A 139 -6.97 -8.90 -0.89
CA ARG A 139 -6.35 -8.90 -2.21
C ARG A 139 -7.34 -8.50 -3.28
N ASP A 140 -8.53 -9.09 -3.28
CA ASP A 140 -9.57 -8.82 -4.28
C ASP A 140 -9.98 -7.35 -4.30
N ARG A 141 -10.21 -6.73 -3.13
CA ARG A 141 -10.55 -5.29 -3.07
C ARG A 141 -9.40 -4.38 -3.52
N VAL A 142 -8.15 -4.77 -3.24
CA VAL A 142 -6.95 -4.07 -3.68
C VAL A 142 -6.79 -4.17 -5.19
N ASP A 143 -6.89 -5.37 -5.78
CA ASP A 143 -6.76 -5.60 -7.22
C ASP A 143 -7.82 -4.84 -8.02
N GLN A 144 -9.07 -4.83 -7.55
CA GLN A 144 -10.12 -4.02 -8.15
C GLN A 144 -9.80 -2.52 -8.11
N LEU A 145 -9.18 -2.02 -7.03
CA LEU A 145 -8.75 -0.63 -6.95
C LEU A 145 -7.58 -0.37 -7.91
N LEU A 146 -6.55 -1.20 -7.92
CA LEU A 146 -5.38 -1.06 -8.78
C LEU A 146 -5.77 -1.08 -10.26
N THR A 147 -6.69 -1.96 -10.65
CA THR A 147 -7.27 -2.01 -12.01
C THR A 147 -7.94 -0.69 -12.38
N ARG A 148 -8.74 -0.10 -11.47
CA ARG A 148 -9.37 1.21 -11.70
C ARG A 148 -8.34 2.34 -11.77
N ILE A 149 -7.28 2.27 -10.98
CA ILE A 149 -6.18 3.24 -11.01
C ILE A 149 -5.46 3.17 -12.35
N ARG A 150 -5.08 1.97 -12.83
CA ARG A 150 -4.42 1.76 -14.12
C ARG A 150 -5.24 2.30 -15.29
N LYS A 151 -6.55 2.02 -15.30
CA LYS A 151 -7.48 2.56 -16.33
C LYS A 151 -7.56 4.09 -16.30
N LYS A 152 -7.53 4.71 -15.12
CA LYS A 152 -7.64 6.16 -14.96
C LYS A 152 -6.33 6.89 -15.23
N HIS A 153 -5.21 6.28 -14.93
CA HIS A 153 -3.86 6.84 -15.07
C HIS A 153 -3.02 5.94 -15.98
N PRO A 154 -3.14 6.09 -17.31
CA PRO A 154 -2.40 5.25 -18.27
C PRO A 154 -0.89 5.50 -18.22
N SER A 155 -0.46 6.62 -17.67
CA SER A 155 0.95 7.01 -17.48
C SER A 155 1.07 7.99 -16.33
N GLY A 156 2.32 8.37 -15.99
CA GLY A 156 2.61 9.31 -14.92
C GLY A 156 3.04 8.62 -13.63
N SER A 157 2.94 9.32 -12.51
CA SER A 157 3.32 8.79 -11.21
C SER A 157 2.28 9.10 -10.15
N ILE A 158 1.87 8.10 -9.40
CA ILE A 158 0.93 8.23 -8.28
C ILE A 158 1.56 7.72 -6.99
N VAL A 159 1.14 8.28 -5.87
CA VAL A 159 1.48 7.76 -4.54
C VAL A 159 0.30 6.99 -4.00
N VAL A 160 0.55 5.83 -3.40
CA VAL A 160 -0.42 5.04 -2.65
C VAL A 160 0.06 4.94 -1.20
N VAL A 161 -0.73 5.46 -0.27
CA VAL A 161 -0.43 5.45 1.17
C VAL A 161 -1.34 4.45 1.86
N ALA A 162 -0.76 3.45 2.48
CA ALA A 162 -1.50 2.43 3.23
C ALA A 162 -0.76 2.02 4.51
N PRO A 163 -1.47 1.57 5.55
CA PRO A 163 -0.88 1.03 6.76
C PRO A 163 -0.44 -0.43 6.57
N GLN A 164 0.41 -0.91 7.47
CA GLN A 164 0.70 -2.35 7.59
C GLN A 164 -0.43 -3.06 8.36
N PRO A 165 -0.75 -4.32 8.02
CA PRO A 165 -0.12 -5.20 7.02
C PRO A 165 -0.68 -5.07 5.59
N LEU A 166 -1.70 -4.22 5.33
CA LEU A 166 -2.26 -4.06 3.97
C LEU A 166 -1.21 -3.66 2.93
N LEU A 167 -0.20 -2.88 3.34
CA LEU A 167 0.90 -2.48 2.45
C LEU A 167 1.56 -3.71 1.80
N SER A 168 1.76 -4.80 2.55
CA SER A 168 2.35 -6.05 2.03
C SER A 168 1.41 -6.73 1.02
N VAL A 169 0.10 -6.66 1.23
CA VAL A 169 -0.89 -7.16 0.25
C VAL A 169 -0.81 -6.35 -1.05
N ILE A 170 -0.78 -5.01 -0.96
CA ILE A 170 -0.66 -4.14 -2.14
C ILE A 170 0.64 -4.44 -2.90
N ARG A 171 1.74 -4.64 -2.17
CA ARG A 171 3.03 -5.00 -2.76
C ARG A 171 2.94 -6.29 -3.57
N SER A 172 2.34 -7.35 -3.02
CA SER A 172 2.18 -8.63 -3.73
C SER A 172 1.26 -8.54 -4.95
N CYS A 173 0.29 -7.60 -4.96
CA CYS A 173 -0.54 -7.33 -6.15
C CYS A 173 0.22 -6.54 -7.24
N LEU A 174 1.22 -5.75 -6.86
CA LEU A 174 2.03 -4.95 -7.79
C LEU A 174 3.22 -5.73 -8.35
N ASP A 175 3.75 -6.66 -7.57
CA ASP A 175 4.88 -7.53 -7.92
C ASP A 175 4.60 -8.94 -7.38
N PRO A 176 3.94 -9.80 -8.19
CA PRO A 176 3.62 -11.17 -7.80
C PRO A 176 4.85 -12.06 -7.56
N ASP A 177 5.99 -11.70 -8.14
CA ASP A 177 7.25 -12.44 -7.99
C ASP A 177 8.04 -11.98 -6.76
N ALA A 178 7.61 -10.90 -6.10
CA ALA A 178 8.23 -10.43 -4.87
C ALA A 178 7.99 -11.44 -3.74
N GLU A 179 9.07 -11.77 -3.02
CA GLU A 179 8.94 -12.59 -1.82
C GLU A 179 7.91 -11.97 -0.84
N PRO A 180 6.99 -12.79 -0.28
CA PRO A 180 6.04 -12.32 0.71
C PRO A 180 6.80 -11.70 1.89
N GLN A 181 6.66 -10.41 2.11
CA GLN A 181 7.20 -9.79 3.32
C GLN A 181 6.31 -10.19 4.49
N ALA A 182 6.84 -11.02 5.37
CA ALA A 182 6.22 -11.28 6.65
C ALA A 182 5.93 -9.94 7.36
N TRP A 183 4.73 -9.82 7.92
CA TRP A 183 4.38 -8.62 8.65
C TRP A 183 5.32 -8.43 9.85
N THR A 184 5.97 -7.28 9.91
CA THR A 184 6.82 -6.89 11.03
C THR A 184 6.00 -6.12 12.05
N THR A 185 6.29 -6.34 13.32
CA THR A 185 5.53 -5.80 14.46
C THR A 185 5.60 -4.28 14.60
N VAL A 186 6.57 -3.63 13.95
CA VAL A 186 6.73 -2.17 13.97
C VAL A 186 6.76 -1.66 12.54
N PRO A 187 5.74 -0.92 12.10
CA PRO A 187 5.74 -0.30 10.78
C PRO A 187 6.89 0.71 10.64
N GLU A 188 7.66 0.62 9.56
CA GLU A 188 8.62 1.65 9.21
C GLU A 188 7.88 2.84 8.59
N SER A 189 7.57 3.85 9.41
CA SER A 189 6.85 5.07 8.99
C SER A 189 7.53 5.74 7.79
N GLY A 190 6.76 5.94 6.71
CA GLY A 190 7.26 6.63 5.53
C GLY A 190 8.20 5.82 4.64
N LYS A 191 8.52 4.57 4.95
CA LYS A 191 9.22 3.69 4.01
C LYS A 191 8.47 3.65 2.69
N TRP A 192 9.18 3.74 1.58
CA TRP A 192 8.55 3.76 0.27
C TRP A 192 9.34 2.95 -0.76
N GLU A 193 8.64 2.47 -1.76
CA GLU A 193 9.18 1.72 -2.89
C GLU A 193 8.42 2.09 -4.17
N THR A 194 9.01 1.81 -5.34
CA THR A 194 8.40 2.16 -6.62
C THR A 194 8.17 0.93 -7.47
N PHE A 195 6.98 0.88 -8.09
CA PHE A 195 6.60 -0.15 -9.04
C PHE A 195 6.28 0.50 -10.38
N THR A 196 6.78 -0.09 -11.46
CA THR A 196 6.45 0.33 -12.82
C THR A 196 5.44 -0.65 -13.38
N VAL A 197 4.26 -0.15 -13.69
CA VAL A 197 3.16 -0.97 -14.21
C VAL A 197 2.98 -0.67 -15.69
N SER A 198 3.18 -1.70 -16.53
CA SER A 198 2.90 -1.61 -17.96
C SER A 198 1.42 -1.89 -18.22
N ASN A 199 0.79 -1.10 -19.11
CA ASN A 199 -0.62 -1.32 -19.49
C ASN A 199 -0.82 -2.52 -20.43
N PHE A 200 0.23 -3.25 -20.78
CA PHE A 200 0.17 -4.34 -21.78
C PHE A 200 -0.64 -5.56 -21.31
N GLU A 201 -0.83 -5.75 -20.00
CA GLU A 201 -1.53 -6.93 -19.47
C GLU A 201 -3.07 -6.83 -19.50
N LEU A 202 -3.63 -5.64 -19.76
CA LEU A 202 -5.09 -5.46 -19.81
C LEU A 202 -5.72 -5.91 -21.13
N GLU A 203 -4.95 -6.06 -22.20
CA GLU A 203 -5.47 -6.48 -23.52
C GLU A 203 -5.51 -8.00 -23.71
N SER A 204 -4.70 -8.77 -22.96
CA SER A 204 -4.66 -10.23 -23.10
C SER A 204 -5.82 -10.95 -22.42
N SER A 205 -6.45 -10.35 -21.40
CA SER A 205 -7.62 -10.93 -20.71
C SER A 205 -8.96 -10.63 -21.39
N ALA A 206 -9.01 -9.74 -22.38
CA ALA A 206 -10.22 -9.38 -23.12
C ALA A 206 -10.44 -10.21 -24.41
N GLN A 207 -9.47 -11.07 -24.80
CA GLN A 207 -9.54 -11.86 -26.02
C GLN A 207 -9.81 -13.37 -25.79
N SER A 208 -10.11 -13.77 -24.57
CA SER A 208 -10.49 -15.15 -24.25
C SER A 208 -11.93 -15.21 -23.72
N THR A 209 -12.91 -14.91 -24.61
CA THR A 209 -14.33 -15.25 -24.41
C THR A 209 -14.91 -15.63 -25.73
#